data_94c61b29449ed6e3082f2be6bd4682be
#
_entry.id   94c61b29449ed6e3082f2be6bd4682be
#
_cell.length_a   1.000
_cell.length_b   1.000
_cell.length_c   1.000
_cell.angle_alpha   90.00
_cell.angle_beta   90.00
_cell.angle_gamma   90.00
#
_symmetry.space_group_name_H-M   'P 1'
#
loop_
_entity.id
_entity.type
_entity.pdbx_description
1 polymer ?
#
loop_
_entity_poly.entity_id
_entity_poly.type
_entity_poly.pdbx_seq_one_letter_code
_entity_poly.pdbx_strand_id
1 'polypeptide(L)'
;MADPAATIERLYAALGAGDGDAMASCYTVDATFEDPAFGRLEGPQVGAMWRMLTSRGSGTVVEVRAHEAAGTTGSANWIASYEFGPQARPVVNDVRSSYRFSPDGLVAGQVDTFDLARWGAQAMGPVQGVLGHTPLLGLLIRRKARGQLDAFMAAA
;
A
#
# COMPACT_ATOMS: atom_id res chain seq x y z
N MET A 1 -5.62 -24.43 -0.83
CA MET A 1 -6.29 -23.27 -1.46
C MET A 1 -6.67 -22.27 -0.39
N ALA A 2 -6.22 -21.02 -0.52
CA ALA A 2 -6.56 -19.99 0.43
C ALA A 2 -7.97 -19.43 0.14
N ASP A 3 -8.66 -19.05 1.21
CA ASP A 3 -9.90 -18.29 1.08
C ASP A 3 -9.56 -16.79 0.84
N PRO A 4 -10.14 -16.16 -0.20
CA PRO A 4 -9.87 -14.75 -0.47
C PRO A 4 -10.10 -13.79 0.72
N ALA A 5 -11.17 -13.99 1.48
CA ALA A 5 -11.43 -13.18 2.68
C ALA A 5 -10.31 -13.36 3.71
N ALA A 6 -9.88 -14.59 3.94
CA ALA A 6 -8.76 -14.88 4.84
C ALA A 6 -7.43 -14.29 4.33
N THR A 7 -7.24 -14.21 3.02
CA THR A 7 -6.06 -13.56 2.43
C THR A 7 -6.05 -12.07 2.72
N ILE A 8 -7.19 -11.39 2.62
CA ILE A 8 -7.32 -9.97 3.00
C ILE A 8 -6.97 -9.78 4.48
N GLU A 9 -7.52 -10.60 5.35
CA GLU A 9 -7.26 -10.53 6.80
C GLU A 9 -5.77 -10.75 7.11
N ARG A 10 -5.16 -11.74 6.47
CA ARG A 10 -3.73 -12.05 6.64
C ARG A 10 -2.85 -10.91 6.15
N LEU A 11 -3.20 -10.28 5.03
CA LEU A 11 -2.47 -9.15 4.47
C LEU A 11 -2.38 -7.99 5.46
N TYR A 12 -3.51 -7.60 6.06
CA TYR A 12 -3.53 -6.47 6.98
C TYR A 12 -3.01 -6.80 8.37
N ALA A 13 -3.14 -8.04 8.82
CA ALA A 13 -2.47 -8.50 10.03
C ALA A 13 -0.94 -8.42 9.87
N ALA A 14 -0.42 -8.83 8.72
CA ALA A 14 1.01 -8.74 8.41
C ALA A 14 1.49 -7.28 8.33
N LEU A 15 0.70 -6.39 7.74
CA LEU A 15 1.04 -4.96 7.71
C LEU A 15 1.13 -4.38 9.12
N GLY A 16 0.16 -4.65 9.98
CA GLY A 16 0.18 -4.21 11.37
C GLY A 16 1.33 -4.79 12.19
N ALA A 17 1.78 -5.99 11.83
CA ALA A 17 2.95 -6.64 12.46
C ALA A 17 4.29 -6.18 11.88
N GLY A 18 4.28 -5.41 10.79
CA GLY A 18 5.51 -4.99 10.11
C GLY A 18 6.21 -6.13 9.37
N ASP A 19 5.46 -7.15 8.95
CA ASP A 19 6.00 -8.34 8.30
C ASP A 19 5.80 -8.28 6.77
N GLY A 20 6.76 -7.66 6.10
CA GLY A 20 6.72 -7.48 4.64
C GLY A 20 6.80 -8.81 3.87
N ASP A 21 7.47 -9.82 4.40
CA ASP A 21 7.54 -11.14 3.76
C ASP A 21 6.18 -11.85 3.81
N ALA A 22 5.51 -11.80 4.95
CA ALA A 22 4.15 -12.32 5.07
C ALA A 22 3.18 -11.59 4.14
N MET A 23 3.32 -10.26 4.01
CA MET A 23 2.54 -9.49 3.05
C MET A 23 2.79 -9.95 1.61
N ALA A 24 4.06 -10.07 1.22
CA ALA A 24 4.44 -10.51 -0.13
C ALA A 24 3.87 -11.90 -0.46
N SER A 25 3.80 -12.79 0.53
CA SER A 25 3.24 -14.13 0.35
C SER A 25 1.74 -14.15 0.05
N CYS A 26 1.03 -13.05 0.26
CA CYS A 26 -0.39 -12.92 -0.07
C CYS A 26 -0.66 -12.69 -1.55
N TYR A 27 0.38 -12.43 -2.35
CA TYR A 27 0.25 -12.08 -3.77
C TYR A 27 0.75 -13.20 -4.67
N THR A 28 0.19 -13.25 -5.89
CA THR A 28 0.76 -14.10 -6.95
C THR A 28 2.09 -13.51 -7.43
N VAL A 29 2.92 -14.35 -8.07
CA VAL A 29 4.24 -13.93 -8.57
C VAL A 29 4.17 -12.85 -9.65
N ASP A 30 3.05 -12.80 -10.36
CA ASP A 30 2.79 -11.84 -11.44
C ASP A 30 1.73 -10.79 -11.04
N ALA A 31 1.50 -10.60 -9.75
CA ALA A 31 0.50 -9.66 -9.26
C ALA A 31 0.72 -8.25 -9.76
N THR A 32 -0.36 -7.49 -9.86
CA THR A 32 -0.32 -6.05 -10.12
C THR A 32 -0.82 -5.28 -8.91
N PHE A 33 -0.25 -4.11 -8.71
CA PHE A 33 -0.65 -3.19 -7.65
C PHE A 33 -0.65 -1.77 -8.20
N GLU A 34 -1.62 -0.97 -7.81
CA GLU A 34 -1.67 0.43 -8.19
C GLU A 34 -2.19 1.28 -7.05
N ASP A 35 -1.54 2.40 -6.79
CA ASP A 35 -2.01 3.42 -5.87
C ASP A 35 -1.61 4.83 -6.33
N PRO A 36 -2.12 5.89 -5.66
CA PRO A 36 -1.78 7.26 -6.05
C PRO A 36 -0.30 7.63 -5.85
N ALA A 37 0.39 6.96 -4.92
CA ALA A 37 1.78 7.30 -4.57
C ALA A 37 2.81 6.59 -5.46
N PHE A 38 2.63 5.29 -5.72
CA PHE A 38 3.57 4.50 -6.53
C PHE A 38 3.18 4.42 -8.01
N GLY A 39 1.89 4.65 -8.33
CA GLY A 39 1.37 4.29 -9.63
C GLY A 39 1.27 2.76 -9.75
N ARG A 40 1.52 2.23 -10.95
CA ARG A 40 1.39 0.78 -11.21
C ARG A 40 2.70 0.05 -10.96
N LEU A 41 2.62 -1.01 -10.18
CA LEU A 41 3.71 -1.97 -9.91
C LEU A 41 3.32 -3.36 -10.41
N GLU A 42 4.30 -4.17 -10.79
CA GLU A 42 4.07 -5.51 -11.31
C GLU A 42 5.09 -6.51 -10.76
N GLY A 43 4.63 -7.74 -10.56
CA GLY A 43 5.48 -8.87 -10.18
C GLY A 43 6.28 -8.64 -8.91
N PRO A 44 7.60 -8.82 -8.95
CA PRO A 44 8.45 -8.67 -7.75
C PRO A 44 8.42 -7.28 -7.10
N GLN A 45 8.02 -6.25 -7.84
CA GLN A 45 7.92 -4.90 -7.31
C GLN A 45 6.87 -4.82 -6.19
N VAL A 46 5.80 -5.61 -6.27
CA VAL A 46 4.70 -5.56 -5.28
C VAL A 46 5.20 -6.01 -3.91
N GLY A 47 5.82 -7.16 -3.82
CA GLY A 47 6.40 -7.65 -2.57
C GLY A 47 7.51 -6.75 -2.05
N ALA A 48 8.37 -6.26 -2.94
CA ALA A 48 9.45 -5.35 -2.58
C ALA A 48 8.93 -4.03 -1.99
N MET A 49 7.85 -3.49 -2.53
CA MET A 49 7.19 -2.29 -1.98
C MET A 49 6.78 -2.52 -0.52
N TRP A 50 6.09 -3.61 -0.23
CA TRP A 50 5.67 -3.90 1.14
C TRP A 50 6.85 -4.15 2.08
N ARG A 51 7.89 -4.84 1.62
CA ARG A 51 9.12 -5.02 2.41
C ARG A 51 9.81 -3.69 2.70
N MET A 52 9.87 -2.80 1.71
CA MET A 52 10.43 -1.46 1.90
C MET A 52 9.63 -0.65 2.90
N LEU A 53 8.31 -0.61 2.77
CA LEU A 53 7.45 0.17 3.66
C LEU A 53 7.48 -0.37 5.10
N THR A 54 7.50 -1.67 5.28
CA THR A 54 7.57 -2.29 6.62
C THR A 54 8.98 -2.20 7.24
N SER A 55 10.04 -2.07 6.43
CA SER A 55 11.41 -1.94 6.92
C SER A 55 11.71 -0.58 7.57
N ARG A 56 10.89 0.42 7.33
CA ARG A 56 11.09 1.79 7.81
C ARG A 56 10.67 2.02 9.26
N GLY A 57 10.32 0.96 9.94
CA GLY A 57 10.01 1.02 11.33
C GLY A 57 8.70 0.34 11.67
N SER A 58 8.56 0.08 12.95
CA SER A 58 7.35 -0.42 13.56
C SER A 58 6.42 0.75 13.88
N GLY A 59 5.16 0.46 14.09
CA GLY A 59 4.23 1.42 14.61
C GLY A 59 3.13 1.84 13.66
N THR A 60 3.03 1.21 12.49
CA THR A 60 1.82 1.34 11.68
C THR A 60 0.68 0.62 12.38
N VAL A 61 -0.34 1.38 12.76
CA VAL A 61 -1.59 0.82 13.28
C VAL A 61 -2.56 0.69 12.13
N VAL A 62 -3.07 -0.51 11.91
CA VAL A 62 -4.02 -0.81 10.83
C VAL A 62 -5.36 -1.13 11.43
N GLU A 63 -6.39 -0.40 11.00
CA GLU A 63 -7.79 -0.67 11.34
C GLU A 63 -8.54 -1.04 10.07
N VAL A 64 -8.95 -2.30 9.95
CA VAL A 64 -9.81 -2.74 8.85
C VAL A 64 -11.25 -2.50 9.26
N ARG A 65 -11.92 -1.56 8.60
CA ARG A 65 -13.29 -1.19 8.91
C ARG A 65 -14.32 -2.10 8.28
N ALA A 66 -14.04 -2.53 7.04
CA ALA A 66 -14.89 -3.44 6.31
C ALA A 66 -14.08 -4.17 5.26
N HIS A 67 -14.38 -5.43 5.04
CA HIS A 67 -13.88 -6.17 3.89
C HIS A 67 -14.88 -7.21 3.44
N GLU A 68 -14.86 -7.51 2.17
CA GLU A 68 -15.67 -8.56 1.58
C GLU A 68 -14.93 -9.20 0.41
N ALA A 69 -15.25 -10.46 0.16
CA ALA A 69 -14.75 -11.17 -1.00
C ALA A 69 -15.83 -12.13 -1.51
N ALA A 70 -16.00 -12.17 -2.82
CA ALA A 70 -16.95 -13.07 -3.48
C ALA A 70 -16.35 -13.56 -4.80
N GLY A 71 -16.18 -14.87 -4.93
CA GLY A 71 -15.55 -15.45 -6.12
C GLY A 71 -14.11 -14.99 -6.28
N THR A 72 -13.84 -14.28 -7.38
CA THR A 72 -12.49 -13.81 -7.73
C THR A 72 -12.27 -12.31 -7.47
N THR A 73 -13.21 -11.65 -6.80
CA THR A 73 -13.10 -10.21 -6.49
C THR A 73 -13.31 -9.94 -5.01
N GLY A 74 -12.82 -8.79 -4.58
CA GLY A 74 -13.01 -8.35 -3.19
C GLY A 74 -12.72 -6.88 -3.02
N SER A 75 -13.01 -6.39 -1.84
CA SER A 75 -12.75 -5.00 -1.45
C SER A 75 -12.44 -4.90 0.03
N ALA A 76 -11.76 -3.83 0.41
CA ALA A 76 -11.54 -3.49 1.80
C ALA A 76 -11.52 -1.96 1.98
N ASN A 77 -11.98 -1.51 3.14
CA ASN A 77 -11.75 -0.15 3.61
C ASN A 77 -10.96 -0.25 4.91
N TRP A 78 -9.81 0.40 4.93
CA TRP A 78 -8.89 0.33 6.07
C TRP A 78 -8.21 1.67 6.31
N ILE A 79 -7.80 1.87 7.54
CA ILE A 79 -7.10 3.08 7.96
C ILE A 79 -5.72 2.69 8.45
N ALA A 80 -4.70 3.35 7.92
CA ALA A 80 -3.32 3.25 8.37
C ALA A 80 -2.94 4.51 9.13
N SER A 81 -2.45 4.35 10.34
CA SER A 81 -1.91 5.45 11.16
C SER A 81 -0.43 5.18 11.40
N TYR A 82 0.41 6.12 11.01
CA TYR A 82 1.87 5.97 11.10
C TYR A 82 2.57 7.34 11.14
N GLU A 83 3.86 7.32 11.41
CA GLU A 83 4.72 8.50 11.31
C GLU A 83 5.50 8.46 10.01
N PHE A 84 5.62 9.61 9.35
CA PHE A 84 6.26 9.72 8.04
C PHE A 84 7.44 10.68 8.07
N GLY A 85 8.53 10.24 7.47
CA GLY A 85 9.72 11.04 7.21
C GLY A 85 10.58 11.31 8.44
N PRO A 86 11.70 12.06 8.25
CA PRO A 86 12.65 12.31 9.34
C PRO A 86 12.08 13.18 10.47
N GLN A 87 10.99 13.90 10.22
CA GLN A 87 10.30 14.71 11.22
C GLN A 87 9.17 13.96 11.93
N ALA A 88 9.01 12.67 11.63
CA ALA A 88 7.99 11.80 12.23
C ALA A 88 6.57 12.42 12.19
N ARG A 89 6.17 12.94 11.05
CA ARG A 89 4.87 13.59 10.92
C ARG A 89 3.75 12.56 10.99
N PRO A 90 2.74 12.78 11.85
CA PRO A 90 1.64 11.82 11.96
C PRO A 90 0.77 11.82 10.70
N VAL A 91 0.51 10.64 10.19
CA VAL A 91 -0.37 10.41 9.03
C VAL A 91 -1.47 9.44 9.42
N VAL A 92 -2.70 9.79 9.09
CA VAL A 92 -3.85 8.90 9.13
C VAL A 92 -4.41 8.81 7.72
N ASN A 93 -4.24 7.67 7.09
CA ASN A 93 -4.62 7.46 5.69
C ASN A 93 -5.81 6.51 5.59
N ASP A 94 -6.91 6.99 5.04
CA ASP A 94 -8.11 6.21 4.78
C ASP A 94 -8.04 5.64 3.37
N VAL A 95 -7.88 4.32 3.29
CA VAL A 95 -7.60 3.63 2.03
C VAL A 95 -8.78 2.73 1.66
N ARG A 96 -9.13 2.75 0.40
CA ARG A 96 -10.07 1.82 -0.22
C ARG A 96 -9.32 0.95 -1.19
N SER A 97 -9.43 -0.37 -1.01
CA SER A 97 -8.76 -1.36 -1.84
C SER A 97 -9.77 -2.19 -2.62
N SER A 98 -9.45 -2.44 -3.88
CA SER A 98 -10.17 -3.39 -4.73
C SER A 98 -9.23 -4.51 -5.12
N TYR A 99 -9.70 -5.74 -5.05
CA TYR A 99 -8.90 -6.94 -5.28
C TYR A 99 -9.44 -7.79 -6.41
N ARG A 100 -8.51 -8.43 -7.10
CA ARG A 100 -8.76 -9.58 -7.95
C ARG A 100 -7.92 -10.74 -7.44
N PHE A 101 -8.54 -11.91 -7.29
CA PHE A 101 -7.88 -13.08 -6.72
C PHE A 101 -7.63 -14.15 -7.78
N SER A 102 -6.53 -14.89 -7.60
CA SER A 102 -6.24 -16.10 -8.35
C SER A 102 -7.16 -17.25 -7.91
N PRO A 103 -7.23 -18.35 -8.68
CA PRO A 103 -7.95 -19.55 -8.24
C PRO A 103 -7.47 -20.10 -6.89
N ASP A 104 -6.21 -19.82 -6.53
CA ASP A 104 -5.65 -20.25 -5.24
C ASP A 104 -5.97 -19.30 -4.09
N GLY A 105 -6.75 -18.24 -4.34
CA GLY A 105 -7.16 -17.26 -3.33
C GLY A 105 -6.09 -16.24 -2.96
N LEU A 106 -5.02 -16.12 -3.75
CA LEU A 106 -4.01 -15.08 -3.59
C LEU A 106 -4.39 -13.82 -4.37
N VAL A 107 -3.88 -12.68 -3.95
CA VAL A 107 -4.11 -11.41 -4.65
C VAL A 107 -3.35 -11.43 -5.97
N ALA A 108 -4.08 -11.37 -7.07
CA ALA A 108 -3.55 -11.25 -8.42
C ALA A 108 -3.53 -9.79 -8.90
N GLY A 109 -4.39 -8.96 -8.34
CA GLY A 109 -4.42 -7.53 -8.63
C GLY A 109 -5.02 -6.75 -7.47
N GLN A 110 -4.45 -5.59 -7.18
CA GLN A 110 -4.93 -4.68 -6.14
C GLN A 110 -4.85 -3.25 -6.63
N VAL A 111 -5.93 -2.51 -6.42
CA VAL A 111 -5.95 -1.06 -6.66
C VAL A 111 -6.36 -0.38 -5.36
N ASP A 112 -5.48 0.46 -4.86
CA ASP A 112 -5.73 1.28 -3.68
C ASP A 112 -6.05 2.71 -4.10
N THR A 113 -7.02 3.31 -3.46
CA THR A 113 -7.35 4.72 -3.63
C THR A 113 -7.37 5.42 -2.26
N PHE A 114 -6.82 6.62 -2.23
CA PHE A 114 -6.89 7.51 -1.09
C PHE A 114 -6.70 8.96 -1.57
N ASP A 115 -7.02 9.91 -0.70
CA ASP A 115 -6.86 11.34 -1.01
C ASP A 115 -5.38 11.73 -0.91
N LEU A 116 -4.71 11.85 -2.06
CA LEU A 116 -3.29 12.18 -2.15
C LEU A 116 -2.98 13.58 -1.63
N ALA A 117 -3.89 14.55 -1.84
CA ALA A 117 -3.72 15.90 -1.33
C ALA A 117 -3.72 15.93 0.20
N ARG A 118 -4.67 15.20 0.81
CA ARG A 118 -4.74 15.06 2.26
C ARG A 118 -3.53 14.33 2.82
N TRP A 119 -3.12 13.24 2.16
CA TRP A 119 -1.91 12.51 2.54
C TRP A 119 -0.68 13.42 2.48
N GLY A 120 -0.53 14.17 1.39
CA GLY A 120 0.58 15.11 1.21
C GLY A 120 0.63 16.21 2.28
N ALA A 121 -0.53 16.75 2.65
CA ALA A 121 -0.63 17.75 3.72
C ALA A 121 -0.16 17.19 5.06
N GLN A 122 -0.51 15.96 5.38
CA GLN A 122 -0.09 15.29 6.61
C GLN A 122 1.38 14.90 6.58
N ALA A 123 1.82 14.28 5.49
CA ALA A 123 3.16 13.69 5.37
C ALA A 123 4.25 14.73 5.14
N MET A 124 3.97 15.77 4.37
CA MET A 124 4.96 16.74 3.90
C MET A 124 4.66 18.19 4.30
N GLY A 125 3.48 18.45 4.85
CA GLY A 125 3.07 19.77 5.32
C GLY A 125 2.00 20.43 4.45
N PRO A 126 1.38 21.53 4.94
CA PRO A 126 0.21 22.15 4.31
C PRO A 126 0.42 22.66 2.88
N VAL A 127 1.63 23.13 2.55
CA VAL A 127 1.96 23.63 1.21
C VAL A 127 1.85 22.52 0.17
N GLN A 128 2.37 21.33 0.50
CA GLN A 128 2.28 20.17 -0.37
C GLN A 128 0.83 19.66 -0.48
N GLY A 129 0.02 19.87 0.55
CA GLY A 129 -1.41 19.55 0.49
C GLY A 129 -2.14 20.39 -0.55
N VAL A 130 -1.82 21.70 -0.63
CA VAL A 130 -2.37 22.58 -1.67
C VAL A 130 -1.92 22.14 -3.06
N LEU A 131 -0.61 21.85 -3.22
CA LEU A 131 -0.05 21.37 -4.48
C LEU A 131 -0.60 19.98 -4.87
N GLY A 132 -1.08 19.20 -3.90
CA GLY A 132 -1.67 17.87 -4.12
C GLY A 132 -2.93 17.88 -4.97
N HIS A 133 -3.58 19.03 -5.12
CA HIS A 133 -4.68 19.20 -6.06
C HIS A 133 -4.21 19.40 -7.50
N THR A 134 -2.91 19.46 -7.74
CA THR A 134 -2.34 19.58 -9.07
C THR A 134 -1.76 18.25 -9.55
N PRO A 135 -1.81 17.95 -10.86
CA PRO A 135 -1.18 16.73 -11.38
C PRO A 135 0.34 16.67 -11.14
N LEU A 136 0.97 17.82 -10.97
CA LEU A 136 2.41 17.93 -10.76
C LEU A 136 2.86 17.26 -9.47
N LEU A 137 2.16 17.46 -8.36
CA LEU A 137 2.56 16.83 -7.09
C LEU A 137 2.45 15.31 -7.18
N GLY A 138 1.38 14.80 -7.76
CA GLY A 138 1.22 13.35 -7.97
C GLY A 138 2.37 12.76 -8.79
N LEU A 139 2.79 13.44 -9.84
CA LEU A 139 3.92 13.03 -10.67
C LEU A 139 5.23 13.01 -9.87
N LEU A 140 5.49 14.04 -9.08
CA LEU A 140 6.70 14.15 -8.25
C LEU A 140 6.73 13.08 -7.15
N ILE A 141 5.60 12.84 -6.48
CA ILE A 141 5.48 11.80 -5.46
C ILE A 141 5.76 10.42 -6.06
N ARG A 142 5.11 10.09 -7.18
CA ARG A 142 5.33 8.79 -7.85
C ARG A 142 6.77 8.62 -8.28
N ARG A 143 7.37 9.63 -8.84
CA ARG A 143 8.78 9.58 -9.26
C ARG A 143 9.71 9.31 -8.09
N LYS A 144 9.49 10.01 -6.96
CA LYS A 144 10.30 9.80 -5.74
C LYS A 144 10.05 8.42 -5.14
N ALA A 145 8.82 7.99 -5.01
CA ALA A 145 8.46 6.69 -4.46
C ALA A 145 9.04 5.55 -5.29
N ARG A 146 8.92 5.62 -6.60
CA ARG A 146 9.50 4.60 -7.51
C ARG A 146 11.02 4.60 -7.48
N GLY A 147 11.65 5.75 -7.39
CA GLY A 147 13.11 5.84 -7.24
C GLY A 147 13.61 5.18 -5.96
N GLN A 148 12.89 5.37 -4.86
CA GLN A 148 13.20 4.70 -3.59
C GLN A 148 12.99 3.18 -3.68
N LEU A 149 11.94 2.74 -4.35
CA LEU A 149 11.68 1.31 -4.57
C LEU A 149 12.77 0.67 -5.43
N ASP A 150 13.17 1.32 -6.52
CA ASP A 150 14.23 0.83 -7.39
C ASP A 150 15.55 0.71 -6.63
N ALA A 151 15.88 1.68 -5.79
CA ALA A 151 17.07 1.64 -4.94
C ALA A 151 17.00 0.50 -3.91
N PHE A 152 15.86 0.29 -3.30
CA PHE A 152 15.64 -0.79 -2.34
C PHE A 152 15.81 -2.17 -3.00
N MET A 153 15.25 -2.36 -4.19
CA MET A 153 15.38 -3.61 -4.94
C MET A 153 16.80 -3.86 -5.41
N ALA A 154 17.54 -2.82 -5.78
CA ALA A 154 18.94 -2.94 -6.19
C ALA A 154 19.88 -3.31 -5.03
N ALA A 155 19.52 -2.95 -3.80
CA ALA A 155 20.30 -3.27 -2.60
C ALA A 155 20.01 -4.66 -2.03
N ALA A 156 18.97 -5.31 -2.52
CA ALA A 156 18.54 -6.63 -2.01
C ALA A 156 19.40 -7.77 -2.59
#